data_13a7239990352083421e0d075b896f47
#
_entry.id   13a7239990352083421e0d075b896f47
#
_cell.length_a   1.000
_cell.length_b   1.000
_cell.length_c   1.000
_cell.angle_alpha   90.00
_cell.angle_beta   90.00
_cell.angle_gamma   90.00
#
_symmetry.space_group_name_H-M   'P 1'
#
loop_
_entity.id
_entity.type
_entity.pdbx_description
1 polymer ?
#
loop_
_entity_poly.entity_id
_entity_poly.type
_entity_poly.pdbx_seq_one_letter_code
_entity_poly.pdbx_strand_id
1 'polypeptide(L)'
;MRTERQIEKFYAKWSPAVLAFCCLLLGEGADAERSAVEGFQAYLSRGLDLDLVQLPTLLFLFALDAAKRTAVATPARASEPRRLQDAVVVLPWRERAVFGLRSAIGLDDMTISEIVEIPIREVQGIWMKALFRLRELLNKEFFSGRSK
;
A
#
# COMPACT_ATOMS: atom_id res chain seq x y z
N MET A 1 12.15 7.25 -26.78
CA MET A 1 12.46 5.86 -26.38
C MET A 1 13.16 5.86 -25.02
N ARG A 2 12.66 5.03 -24.08
CA ARG A 2 13.27 4.98 -22.76
C ARG A 2 14.54 4.14 -22.77
N THR A 3 15.57 4.64 -22.08
CA THR A 3 16.82 3.90 -21.95
C THR A 3 16.76 3.00 -20.72
N GLU A 4 17.57 1.96 -20.72
CA GLU A 4 17.74 1.07 -19.57
C GLU A 4 18.11 1.85 -18.31
N ARG A 5 18.96 2.87 -18.46
CA ARG A 5 19.39 3.74 -17.36
C ARG A 5 18.23 4.52 -16.75
N GLN A 6 17.31 5.03 -17.60
CA GLN A 6 16.11 5.73 -17.12
C GLN A 6 15.22 4.79 -16.31
N ILE A 7 15.04 3.56 -16.78
CA ILE A 7 14.25 2.54 -16.08
C ILE A 7 14.88 2.19 -14.74
N GLU A 8 16.18 1.96 -14.70
CA GLU A 8 16.90 1.66 -13.46
C GLU A 8 16.79 2.79 -12.44
N LYS A 9 16.97 4.03 -12.89
CA LYS A 9 16.86 5.21 -12.03
C LYS A 9 15.45 5.36 -11.47
N PHE A 10 14.45 5.19 -12.30
CA PHE A 10 13.05 5.27 -11.89
C PHE A 10 12.72 4.17 -10.86
N TYR A 11 13.14 2.95 -11.15
CA TYR A 11 12.93 1.82 -10.24
C TYR A 11 13.61 2.06 -8.89
N ALA A 12 14.86 2.50 -8.91
CA ALA A 12 15.61 2.77 -7.67
C ALA A 12 14.93 3.83 -6.82
N LYS A 13 14.35 4.85 -7.47
CA LYS A 13 13.67 5.93 -6.76
C LYS A 13 12.36 5.47 -6.10
N TRP A 14 11.56 4.68 -6.79
CA TRP A 14 10.19 4.37 -6.37
C TRP A 14 10.01 2.98 -5.76
N SER A 15 10.95 2.05 -5.96
CA SER A 15 10.78 0.69 -5.46
C SER A 15 10.64 0.61 -3.93
N PRO A 16 11.36 1.39 -3.12
CA PRO A 16 11.15 1.33 -1.67
C PRO A 16 9.72 1.69 -1.25
N ALA A 17 9.15 2.74 -1.85
CA ALA A 17 7.79 3.17 -1.53
C ALA A 17 6.75 2.15 -1.99
N VAL A 18 6.90 1.63 -3.21
CA VAL A 18 5.95 0.65 -3.75
C VAL A 18 6.01 -0.66 -2.96
N LEU A 19 7.21 -1.12 -2.64
CA LEU A 19 7.37 -2.34 -1.83
C LEU A 19 6.79 -2.16 -0.43
N ALA A 20 7.08 -1.03 0.21
CA ALA A 20 6.53 -0.72 1.53
C ALA A 20 5.00 -0.73 1.50
N PHE A 21 4.41 -0.15 0.47
CA PHE A 21 2.97 -0.14 0.29
C PHE A 21 2.41 -1.56 0.15
N CYS A 22 3.02 -2.39 -0.70
CA CYS A 22 2.60 -3.77 -0.89
C CYS A 22 2.76 -4.58 0.41
N CYS A 23 3.80 -4.33 1.19
CA CYS A 23 4.00 -4.99 2.49
C CYS A 23 2.89 -4.62 3.48
N LEU A 24 2.43 -3.38 3.47
CA LEU A 24 1.30 -2.96 4.31
C LEU A 24 0.00 -3.64 3.87
N LEU A 25 -0.17 -3.85 2.56
CA LEU A 25 -1.37 -4.47 2.02
C LEU A 25 -1.42 -5.99 2.25
N LEU A 26 -0.28 -6.67 2.16
CA LEU A 26 -0.23 -8.13 2.13
C LEU A 26 0.61 -8.75 3.25
N GLY A 27 1.33 -7.95 4.03
CA GLY A 27 2.36 -8.44 4.93
C GLY A 27 3.69 -8.62 4.19
N GLU A 28 4.78 -8.72 4.94
CA GLU A 28 6.11 -8.93 4.37
C GLU A 28 6.20 -10.33 3.76
N GLY A 29 6.85 -10.43 2.61
CA GLY A 29 7.13 -11.71 1.99
C GLY A 29 7.05 -11.67 0.47
N ALA A 30 7.04 -12.86 -0.12
CA ALA A 30 7.09 -13.05 -1.56
C ALA A 30 5.88 -12.45 -2.30
N ASP A 31 4.70 -12.47 -1.67
CA ASP A 31 3.49 -11.93 -2.28
C ASP A 31 3.57 -10.42 -2.45
N ALA A 32 4.10 -9.70 -1.44
CA ALA A 32 4.29 -8.26 -1.52
C ALA A 32 5.32 -7.91 -2.60
N GLU A 33 6.43 -8.64 -2.64
CA GLU A 33 7.48 -8.43 -3.63
C GLU A 33 6.96 -8.66 -5.05
N ARG A 34 6.19 -9.73 -5.26
CA ARG A 34 5.59 -10.04 -6.55
C ARG A 34 4.61 -8.95 -7.00
N SER A 35 3.76 -8.48 -6.10
CA SER A 35 2.79 -7.43 -6.40
C SER A 35 3.49 -6.13 -6.78
N ALA A 36 4.58 -5.79 -6.10
CA ALA A 36 5.38 -4.61 -6.44
C ALA A 36 5.98 -4.74 -7.86
N VAL A 37 6.54 -5.90 -8.18
CA VAL A 37 7.10 -6.17 -9.51
C VAL A 37 6.02 -6.08 -10.58
N GLU A 38 4.87 -6.68 -10.36
CA GLU A 38 3.75 -6.64 -11.30
C GLU A 38 3.28 -5.19 -11.52
N GLY A 39 3.22 -4.39 -10.47
CA GLY A 39 2.88 -2.97 -10.57
C GLY A 39 3.86 -2.21 -11.47
N PHE A 40 5.15 -2.43 -11.27
CA PHE A 40 6.19 -1.82 -12.13
C PHE A 40 6.09 -2.29 -13.57
N GLN A 41 5.90 -3.59 -13.79
CA GLN A 41 5.76 -4.13 -15.14
C GLN A 41 4.58 -3.50 -15.88
N ALA A 42 3.43 -3.41 -15.22
CA ALA A 42 2.24 -2.81 -15.80
C ALA A 42 2.47 -1.31 -16.10
N TYR A 43 3.12 -0.60 -15.19
CA TYR A 43 3.41 0.82 -15.38
C TYR A 43 4.38 1.06 -16.53
N LEU A 44 5.47 0.30 -16.56
CA LEU A 44 6.49 0.46 -17.60
C LEU A 44 5.98 0.09 -18.99
N SER A 45 5.00 -0.81 -19.08
CA SER A 45 4.39 -1.19 -20.35
C SER A 45 3.60 -0.05 -21.00
N ARG A 46 3.28 1.01 -20.24
CA ARG A 46 2.56 2.18 -20.76
C ARG A 46 3.42 3.07 -21.65
N GLY A 47 4.72 2.95 -21.61
CA GLY A 47 5.61 3.73 -22.46
C GLY A 47 5.73 5.22 -22.08
N LEU A 48 5.44 5.58 -20.84
CA LEU A 48 5.52 6.98 -20.39
C LEU A 48 6.97 7.46 -20.30
N ASP A 49 7.17 8.76 -20.46
CA ASP A 49 8.48 9.38 -20.28
C ASP A 49 8.75 9.48 -18.78
N LEU A 50 9.67 8.65 -18.29
CA LEU A 50 9.95 8.53 -16.86
C LEU A 50 10.61 9.79 -16.27
N ASP A 51 11.29 10.59 -17.09
CA ASP A 51 11.93 11.82 -16.62
C ASP A 51 10.92 12.93 -16.31
N LEU A 52 9.73 12.87 -16.92
CA LEU A 52 8.67 13.84 -16.71
C LEU A 52 7.74 13.50 -15.56
N VAL A 53 7.85 12.28 -15.02
CA VAL A 53 6.96 11.82 -13.95
C VAL A 53 7.47 12.29 -12.60
N GLN A 54 6.72 13.17 -11.94
CA GLN A 54 7.04 13.62 -10.59
C GLN A 54 6.45 12.67 -9.54
N LEU A 55 5.20 12.27 -9.74
CA LEU A 55 4.52 11.31 -8.87
C LEU A 55 3.80 10.27 -9.72
N PRO A 56 4.26 9.01 -9.70
CA PRO A 56 3.67 7.99 -10.55
C PRO A 56 2.37 7.41 -9.94
N THR A 57 1.29 8.17 -10.01
CA THR A 57 -0.01 7.77 -9.47
C THR A 57 -0.46 6.41 -9.99
N LEU A 58 -0.31 6.18 -11.31
CA LEU A 58 -0.70 4.90 -11.91
C LEU A 58 0.15 3.73 -11.43
N LEU A 59 1.40 3.97 -11.03
CA LEU A 59 2.24 2.92 -10.47
C LEU A 59 1.64 2.38 -9.18
N PHE A 60 1.20 3.27 -8.29
CA PHE A 60 0.54 2.86 -7.04
C PHE A 60 -0.80 2.19 -7.31
N LEU A 61 -1.56 2.67 -8.30
CA LEU A 61 -2.81 2.04 -8.71
C LEU A 61 -2.57 0.61 -9.18
N PHE A 62 -1.58 0.40 -10.05
CA PHE A 62 -1.26 -0.93 -10.56
C PHE A 62 -0.74 -1.86 -9.48
N ALA A 63 0.07 -1.34 -8.55
CA ALA A 63 0.53 -2.13 -7.41
C ALA A 63 -0.64 -2.52 -6.49
N LEU A 64 -1.57 -1.61 -6.26
CA LEU A 64 -2.78 -1.87 -5.49
C LEU A 64 -3.62 -2.97 -6.14
N ASP A 65 -3.82 -2.90 -7.45
CA ASP A 65 -4.59 -3.91 -8.19
C ASP A 65 -3.91 -5.28 -8.12
N ALA A 66 -2.60 -5.33 -8.29
CA ALA A 66 -1.83 -6.58 -8.20
C ALA A 66 -1.96 -7.19 -6.80
N ALA A 67 -1.81 -6.35 -5.76
CA ALA A 67 -1.93 -6.79 -4.37
C ALA A 67 -3.35 -7.28 -4.06
N LYS A 68 -4.36 -6.62 -4.59
CA LYS A 68 -5.75 -7.01 -4.37
C LYS A 68 -6.04 -8.40 -4.97
N ARG A 69 -5.54 -8.67 -6.18
CA ARG A 69 -5.70 -9.99 -6.79
C ARG A 69 -5.02 -11.08 -5.95
N THR A 70 -3.84 -10.78 -5.43
CA THR A 70 -3.11 -11.70 -4.56
C THR A 70 -3.85 -11.94 -3.24
N ALA A 71 -4.39 -10.89 -2.63
CA ALA A 71 -5.12 -10.99 -1.37
C ALA A 71 -6.37 -11.87 -1.50
N VAL A 72 -7.07 -11.81 -2.64
CA VAL A 72 -8.23 -12.66 -2.91
C VAL A 72 -7.82 -14.11 -3.03
N ALA A 73 -6.67 -14.37 -3.70
CA ALA A 73 -6.18 -15.73 -3.91
C ALA A 73 -5.60 -16.36 -2.63
N THR A 74 -4.97 -15.54 -1.76
CA THR A 74 -4.31 -16.00 -0.56
C THR A 74 -4.67 -15.08 0.60
N PRO A 75 -5.82 -15.29 1.26
CA PRO A 75 -6.22 -14.43 2.38
C PRO A 75 -5.18 -14.42 3.48
N ALA A 76 -4.93 -13.24 4.03
CA ALA A 76 -4.00 -13.07 5.14
C ALA A 76 -4.51 -13.85 6.36
N ARG A 77 -3.63 -14.62 7.00
CA ARG A 77 -3.96 -15.31 8.23
C ARG A 77 -4.03 -14.31 9.37
N ALA A 78 -5.09 -14.41 10.17
CA ALA A 78 -5.19 -13.63 11.39
C ALA A 78 -4.16 -14.15 12.39
N SER A 79 -3.05 -13.44 12.52
CA SER A 79 -2.12 -13.62 13.62
C SER A 79 -2.34 -12.49 14.62
N GLU A 80 -1.99 -12.70 15.88
CA GLU A 80 -2.10 -11.62 16.86
C GLU A 80 -1.19 -10.47 16.43
N PRO A 81 -1.74 -9.25 16.25
CA PRO A 81 -0.95 -8.12 15.75
C PRO A 81 -0.03 -7.59 16.85
N ARG A 82 1.26 -7.84 16.73
CA ARG A 82 2.28 -7.33 17.65
C ARG A 82 2.93 -6.07 17.13
N ARG A 83 2.89 -5.86 15.81
CA ARG A 83 3.46 -4.70 15.15
C ARG A 83 2.39 -4.03 14.32
N LEU A 84 2.64 -2.76 13.99
CA LEU A 84 1.73 -2.00 13.15
C LEU A 84 1.41 -2.73 11.84
N GLN A 85 2.42 -3.33 11.19
CA GLN A 85 2.24 -4.06 9.95
C GLN A 85 1.27 -5.23 10.11
N ASP A 86 1.35 -5.96 11.22
CA ASP A 86 0.46 -7.09 11.50
C ASP A 86 -0.98 -6.63 11.70
N ALA A 87 -1.16 -5.45 12.30
CA ALA A 87 -2.49 -4.86 12.51
C ALA A 87 -3.09 -4.36 11.20
N VAL A 88 -2.27 -3.77 10.32
CA VAL A 88 -2.74 -3.21 9.05
C VAL A 88 -3.32 -4.29 8.14
N VAL A 89 -2.70 -5.47 8.09
CA VAL A 89 -3.16 -6.55 7.19
C VAL A 89 -4.52 -7.14 7.58
N VAL A 90 -5.01 -6.86 8.80
CA VAL A 90 -6.35 -7.30 9.19
C VAL A 90 -7.41 -6.21 9.02
N LEU A 91 -7.03 -5.02 8.57
CA LEU A 91 -7.98 -3.97 8.24
C LEU A 91 -8.78 -4.34 6.98
N PRO A 92 -10.02 -3.85 6.85
CA PRO A 92 -10.73 -3.91 5.57
C PRO A 92 -9.86 -3.32 4.46
N TRP A 93 -9.98 -3.85 3.24
CA TRP A 93 -9.08 -3.52 2.14
C TRP A 93 -8.99 -2.01 1.88
N ARG A 94 -10.13 -1.31 1.85
CA ARG A 94 -10.18 0.11 1.59
C ARG A 94 -9.44 0.91 2.66
N GLU A 95 -9.64 0.58 3.93
CA GLU A 95 -8.95 1.23 5.04
C GLU A 95 -7.46 0.96 4.98
N ARG A 96 -7.08 -0.27 4.64
CA ARG A 96 -5.68 -0.67 4.50
C ARG A 96 -4.98 0.14 3.43
N ALA A 97 -5.61 0.28 2.25
CA ALA A 97 -5.06 1.03 1.14
C ALA A 97 -4.91 2.52 1.47
N VAL A 98 -5.97 3.13 2.02
CA VAL A 98 -5.93 4.55 2.38
C VAL A 98 -4.90 4.82 3.47
N PHE A 99 -4.82 3.96 4.48
CA PHE A 99 -3.82 4.10 5.52
C PHE A 99 -2.40 4.04 4.95
N GLY A 100 -2.13 3.07 4.10
CA GLY A 100 -0.80 2.92 3.49
C GLY A 100 -0.41 4.13 2.65
N LEU A 101 -1.31 4.61 1.82
CA LEU A 101 -1.02 5.74 0.94
C LEU A 101 -0.87 7.06 1.71
N ARG A 102 -1.68 7.28 2.73
CA ARG A 102 -1.64 8.53 3.48
C ARG A 102 -0.56 8.56 4.56
N SER A 103 -0.49 7.52 5.38
CA SER A 103 0.40 7.52 6.55
C SER A 103 1.80 7.02 6.24
N ALA A 104 1.95 6.02 5.37
CA ALA A 104 3.25 5.44 5.07
C ALA A 104 3.93 6.11 3.88
N ILE A 105 3.19 6.40 2.82
CA ILE A 105 3.74 7.01 1.60
C ILE A 105 3.66 8.53 1.66
N GLY A 106 2.63 9.07 2.32
CA GLY A 106 2.47 10.52 2.50
C GLY A 106 1.81 11.23 1.34
N LEU A 107 0.92 10.56 0.61
CA LEU A 107 0.20 11.17 -0.50
C LEU A 107 -0.96 12.04 0.01
N ASP A 108 -1.33 13.04 -0.79
CA ASP A 108 -2.46 13.89 -0.46
C ASP A 108 -3.80 13.20 -0.76
N ASP A 109 -4.89 13.77 -0.25
CA ASP A 109 -6.21 13.16 -0.37
C ASP A 109 -6.68 13.08 -1.82
N MET A 110 -6.33 14.05 -2.65
CA MET A 110 -6.70 14.03 -4.07
C MET A 110 -6.05 12.86 -4.80
N THR A 111 -4.76 12.65 -4.57
CA THR A 111 -4.02 11.55 -5.18
C THR A 111 -4.55 10.21 -4.69
N ILE A 112 -4.81 10.09 -3.40
CA ILE A 112 -5.37 8.86 -2.80
C ILE A 112 -6.75 8.56 -3.42
N SER A 113 -7.60 9.59 -3.55
CA SER A 113 -8.90 9.47 -4.19
C SER A 113 -8.80 8.86 -5.58
N GLU A 114 -7.82 9.30 -6.37
CA GLU A 114 -7.59 8.77 -7.71
C GLU A 114 -7.11 7.33 -7.70
N ILE A 115 -6.21 6.98 -6.79
CA ILE A 115 -5.65 5.62 -6.71
C ILE A 115 -6.69 4.61 -6.22
N VAL A 116 -7.40 4.96 -5.16
CA VAL A 116 -8.35 4.03 -4.51
C VAL A 116 -9.73 4.09 -5.14
N GLU A 117 -9.96 5.06 -6.01
CA GLU A 117 -11.22 5.26 -6.73
C GLU A 117 -12.40 5.50 -5.79
N ILE A 118 -12.21 6.43 -4.85
CA ILE A 118 -13.25 6.87 -3.90
C ILE A 118 -13.37 8.39 -3.97
N PRO A 119 -14.52 8.96 -3.60
CA PRO A 119 -14.66 10.42 -3.55
C PRO A 119 -13.65 11.02 -2.56
N ILE A 120 -13.05 12.16 -2.94
CA ILE A 120 -12.03 12.82 -2.12
C ILE A 120 -12.55 13.12 -0.71
N ARG A 121 -13.83 13.49 -0.58
CA ARG A 121 -14.45 13.80 0.72
C ARG A 121 -14.52 12.60 1.67
N GLU A 122 -14.38 11.37 1.14
CA GLU A 122 -14.43 10.15 1.94
C GLU A 122 -13.06 9.70 2.44
N VAL A 123 -11.99 10.21 1.84
CA VAL A 123 -10.62 9.78 2.15
C VAL A 123 -10.30 9.96 3.64
N GLN A 124 -10.54 11.14 4.18
CA GLN A 124 -10.24 11.43 5.58
C GLN A 124 -11.04 10.55 6.53
N GLY A 125 -12.32 10.35 6.26
CA GLY A 125 -13.18 9.50 7.09
C GLY A 125 -12.70 8.05 7.12
N ILE A 126 -12.31 7.52 5.97
CA ILE A 126 -11.78 6.16 5.88
C ILE A 126 -10.45 6.04 6.62
N TRP A 127 -9.57 7.03 6.45
CA TRP A 127 -8.29 7.07 7.15
C TRP A 127 -8.48 7.11 8.67
N MET A 128 -9.43 7.92 9.16
CA MET A 128 -9.71 7.99 10.59
C MET A 128 -10.28 6.69 11.13
N LYS A 129 -11.14 6.01 10.37
CA LYS A 129 -11.62 4.68 10.74
C LYS A 129 -10.47 3.68 10.84
N ALA A 130 -9.54 3.73 9.89
CA ALA A 130 -8.35 2.89 9.91
C ALA A 130 -7.53 3.13 11.17
N LEU A 131 -7.27 4.39 11.51
CA LEU A 131 -6.52 4.74 12.71
C LEU A 131 -7.21 4.25 13.98
N PHE A 132 -8.53 4.39 14.05
CA PHE A 132 -9.30 3.94 15.21
C PHE A 132 -9.21 2.43 15.37
N ARG A 133 -9.37 1.67 14.29
CA ARG A 133 -9.25 0.21 14.31
C ARG A 133 -7.86 -0.24 14.70
N LEU A 134 -6.83 0.42 14.16
CA LEU A 134 -5.44 0.11 14.50
C LEU A 134 -5.17 0.35 15.98
N ARG A 135 -5.67 1.48 16.50
CA ARG A 135 -5.54 1.80 17.92
C ARG A 135 -6.17 0.72 18.78
N GLU A 136 -7.37 0.26 18.44
CA GLU A 136 -8.04 -0.79 19.19
C GLU A 136 -7.28 -2.11 19.13
N LEU A 137 -6.81 -2.50 17.95
CA LEU A 137 -6.07 -3.74 17.78
C LEU A 137 -4.78 -3.75 18.58
N LEU A 138 -4.02 -2.65 18.52
CA LEU A 138 -2.73 -2.54 19.22
C LEU A 138 -2.92 -2.39 20.72
N ASN A 139 -3.91 -1.63 21.17
CA ASN A 139 -4.19 -1.47 22.59
C ASN A 139 -4.67 -2.76 23.22
N LYS A 140 -5.52 -3.52 22.52
CA LYS A 140 -6.02 -4.81 23.01
C LYS A 140 -4.88 -5.77 23.27
N GLU A 141 -3.92 -5.86 22.35
CA GLU A 141 -2.73 -6.69 22.51
C GLU A 141 -1.88 -6.20 23.66
N PHE A 142 -1.67 -4.89 23.74
CA PHE A 142 -0.86 -4.26 24.79
C PHE A 142 -1.45 -4.52 26.18
N PHE A 143 -2.76 -4.35 26.34
CA PHE A 143 -3.42 -4.57 27.63
C PHE A 143 -3.49 -6.05 28.01
N SER A 144 -3.65 -6.94 27.04
CA SER A 144 -3.58 -8.39 27.29
C SER A 144 -2.23 -8.80 27.85
N GLY A 145 -1.15 -8.17 27.36
CA GLY A 145 0.20 -8.43 27.86
C GLY A 145 0.43 -7.93 29.27
N ARG A 146 -0.28 -6.87 29.68
CA ARG A 146 -0.11 -6.27 31.02
C ARG A 146 -0.92 -6.95 32.12
N SER A 147 -1.99 -7.64 31.77
CA SER A 147 -2.87 -8.24 32.78
C SER A 147 -2.32 -9.54 33.34
N LYS A 148 -1.13 -9.89 32.99
CA LYS A 148 -0.45 -11.07 33.54
C LYS A 148 0.44 -10.69 34.72
#